data_0abb4c05ddac2aab3475317fc9653f43
#
_entry.id   0abb4c05ddac2aab3475317fc9653f43
#
_cell.length_a   1.000
_cell.length_b   1.000
_cell.length_c   1.000
_cell.angle_alpha   90.00
_cell.angle_beta   90.00
_cell.angle_gamma   90.00
#
_symmetry.space_group_name_H-M   'P 1'
#
loop_
_entity.id
_entity.type
_entity.pdbx_description
1 polymer ?
#
loop_
_entity_poly.entity_id
_entity_poly.type
_entity_poly.pdbx_seq_one_letter_code
_entity_poly.pdbx_strand_id
1 'polypeptide(L)'
;MTISIGDTAKELGVSVKTVRRWADSGKLRFERSPSGHRRFYLADIKRITPRDFNQLEDRVTINYARVSSSDQKEDLTRQIQVLEAFSGANGWQIETIYDLGSGLNYNKKGLQKLLKRILQGDVGRLVLTHKDKLLRFGSELVFAMCEEYET
;
A
#
# COMPACT_ATOMS: atom_id res chain seq x y z
N MET A 1 -17.35 -25.46 -7.15
CA MET A 1 -17.93 -24.81 -5.97
C MET A 1 -17.52 -23.35 -5.93
N THR A 2 -18.46 -22.47 -5.71
CA THR A 2 -18.20 -21.02 -5.58
C THR A 2 -18.53 -20.53 -4.18
N ILE A 3 -17.87 -19.46 -3.77
CA ILE A 3 -18.07 -18.82 -2.46
C ILE A 3 -18.35 -17.33 -2.62
N SER A 4 -18.90 -16.71 -1.60
CA SER A 4 -19.21 -15.28 -1.59
C SER A 4 -17.95 -14.43 -1.51
N ILE A 5 -18.08 -13.14 -1.81
CA ILE A 5 -16.97 -12.19 -1.66
C ILE A 5 -16.49 -12.10 -0.21
N GLY A 6 -17.41 -12.18 0.75
CA GLY A 6 -17.05 -12.18 2.17
C GLY A 6 -16.24 -13.41 2.58
N ASP A 7 -16.64 -14.57 2.12
CA ASP A 7 -15.91 -15.82 2.36
C ASP A 7 -14.54 -15.81 1.68
N THR A 8 -14.47 -15.27 0.46
CA THR A 8 -13.20 -15.11 -0.27
C THR A 8 -12.24 -14.22 0.50
N ALA A 9 -12.72 -13.10 1.03
CA ALA A 9 -11.93 -12.18 1.86
C ALA A 9 -11.36 -12.89 3.10
N LYS A 10 -12.16 -13.72 3.76
CA LYS A 10 -11.73 -14.51 4.93
C LYS A 10 -10.67 -15.53 4.55
N GLU A 11 -10.87 -16.26 3.45
CA GLU A 11 -9.91 -17.28 2.99
C GLU A 11 -8.55 -16.67 2.64
N LEU A 12 -8.55 -15.47 2.05
CA LEU A 12 -7.33 -14.78 1.63
C LEU A 12 -6.72 -13.89 2.73
N GLY A 13 -7.45 -13.66 3.82
CA GLY A 13 -6.98 -12.78 4.89
C GLY A 13 -6.91 -11.31 4.49
N VAL A 14 -7.80 -10.88 3.61
CA VAL A 14 -7.86 -9.49 3.11
C VAL A 14 -9.27 -8.92 3.28
N SER A 15 -9.42 -7.62 3.02
CA SER A 15 -10.73 -6.97 3.08
C SER A 15 -11.59 -7.32 1.87
N VAL A 16 -12.91 -7.16 2.01
CA VAL A 16 -13.86 -7.28 0.89
C VAL A 16 -13.55 -6.26 -0.21
N LYS A 17 -13.13 -5.05 0.16
CA LYS A 17 -12.68 -4.02 -0.80
C LYS A 17 -11.52 -4.51 -1.66
N THR A 18 -10.56 -5.18 -1.05
CA THR A 18 -9.40 -5.74 -1.75
C THR A 18 -9.82 -6.82 -2.75
N VAL A 19 -10.70 -7.73 -2.35
CA VAL A 19 -11.22 -8.76 -3.25
C VAL A 19 -11.97 -8.12 -4.44
N ARG A 20 -12.79 -7.11 -4.16
CA ARG A 20 -13.51 -6.38 -5.20
C ARG A 20 -12.56 -5.71 -6.20
N ARG A 21 -11.51 -5.08 -5.70
CA ARG A 21 -10.48 -4.45 -6.53
C ARG A 21 -9.78 -5.46 -7.44
N TRP A 22 -9.41 -6.61 -6.89
CA TRP A 22 -8.78 -7.68 -7.68
C TRP A 22 -9.73 -8.27 -8.73
N ALA A 23 -11.00 -8.41 -8.41
CA ALA A 23 -12.02 -8.85 -9.36
C ALA A 23 -12.22 -7.82 -10.48
N ASP A 24 -12.31 -6.52 -10.12
CA ASP A 24 -12.49 -5.43 -11.10
C ASP A 24 -11.29 -5.32 -12.05
N SER A 25 -10.08 -5.61 -11.60
CA SER A 25 -8.88 -5.59 -12.42
C SER A 25 -8.68 -6.88 -13.25
N GLY A 26 -9.55 -7.85 -13.11
CA GLY A 26 -9.47 -9.12 -13.84
C GLY A 26 -8.49 -10.13 -13.23
N LYS A 27 -7.96 -9.89 -12.05
CA LYS A 27 -6.98 -10.77 -11.39
C LYS A 27 -7.62 -11.96 -10.68
N LEU A 28 -8.88 -11.83 -10.28
CA LEU A 28 -9.68 -12.92 -9.74
C LEU A 28 -10.87 -13.18 -10.63
N ARG A 29 -10.99 -14.41 -11.07
CA ARG A 29 -12.12 -14.87 -11.86
C ARG A 29 -13.36 -15.02 -10.98
N PHE A 30 -14.50 -14.58 -11.48
CA PHE A 30 -15.78 -14.72 -10.78
C PHE A 30 -16.92 -14.92 -11.75
N GLU A 31 -18.04 -15.41 -11.24
CA GLU A 31 -19.32 -15.44 -11.95
C GLU A 31 -20.36 -14.66 -11.13
N ARG A 32 -21.45 -14.27 -11.77
CA ARG A 32 -22.55 -13.61 -11.06
C ARG A 32 -23.66 -14.59 -10.79
N SER A 33 -24.19 -14.55 -9.57
CA SER A 33 -25.40 -15.29 -9.21
C SER A 33 -26.62 -14.70 -9.92
N PRO A 34 -27.75 -15.41 -9.96
CA PRO A 34 -29.01 -14.85 -10.51
C PRO A 34 -29.42 -13.53 -9.86
N SER A 35 -29.06 -13.28 -8.60
CA SER A 35 -29.29 -12.02 -7.90
C SER A 35 -28.26 -10.94 -8.19
N GLY A 36 -27.25 -11.21 -9.02
CA GLY A 36 -26.20 -10.26 -9.42
C GLY A 36 -24.99 -10.20 -8.53
N HIS A 37 -24.91 -11.00 -7.46
CA HIS A 37 -23.75 -11.04 -6.57
C HIS A 37 -22.59 -11.82 -7.19
N ARG A 38 -21.37 -11.36 -6.93
CA ARG A 38 -20.15 -12.05 -7.38
C ARG A 38 -19.92 -13.32 -6.58
N ARG A 39 -19.60 -14.39 -7.30
CA ARG A 39 -19.26 -15.69 -6.71
C ARG A 39 -17.88 -16.08 -7.22
N PHE A 40 -17.00 -16.45 -6.29
CA PHE A 40 -15.61 -16.78 -6.60
C PHE A 40 -15.39 -18.29 -6.54
N TYR A 41 -14.52 -18.79 -7.41
CA TYR A 41 -14.24 -20.22 -7.48
C TYR A 41 -13.28 -20.63 -6.37
N LEU A 42 -13.76 -21.46 -5.44
CA LEU A 42 -12.98 -21.90 -4.28
C LEU A 42 -11.67 -22.58 -4.69
N ALA A 43 -11.68 -23.35 -5.78
CA ALA A 43 -10.47 -23.99 -6.28
C ALA A 43 -9.39 -22.98 -6.68
N ASP A 44 -9.78 -21.87 -7.29
CA ASP A 44 -8.83 -20.79 -7.64
C ASP A 44 -8.25 -20.14 -6.38
N ILE A 45 -9.10 -19.87 -5.40
CA ILE A 45 -8.68 -19.22 -4.15
C ILE A 45 -7.69 -20.10 -3.37
N LYS A 46 -7.96 -21.40 -3.27
CA LYS A 46 -7.08 -22.35 -2.57
C LYS A 46 -5.73 -22.57 -3.26
N ARG A 47 -5.62 -22.28 -4.55
CA ARG A 47 -4.39 -22.42 -5.32
C ARG A 47 -3.47 -21.20 -5.23
N ILE A 48 -3.93 -20.11 -4.65
CA ILE A 48 -3.15 -18.86 -4.53
C ILE A 48 -1.96 -19.13 -3.60
N THR A 49 -0.76 -19.04 -4.16
CA THR A 49 0.50 -19.11 -3.42
C THR A 49 0.90 -17.71 -2.92
N PRO A 50 1.86 -17.60 -1.99
CA PRO A 50 2.39 -16.28 -1.60
C PRO A 50 2.93 -15.48 -2.79
N ARG A 51 3.50 -16.13 -3.79
CA ARG A 51 3.96 -15.47 -5.02
C ARG A 51 2.79 -14.92 -5.82
N ASP A 52 1.74 -15.71 -6.00
CA ASP A 52 0.52 -15.28 -6.68
C ASP A 52 -0.16 -14.14 -5.95
N PHE A 53 -0.16 -14.19 -4.61
CA PHE A 53 -0.69 -13.13 -3.77
C PHE A 53 0.02 -11.79 -4.04
N ASN A 54 1.34 -11.80 -4.15
CA ASN A 54 2.13 -10.61 -4.47
C ASN A 54 1.81 -10.07 -5.88
N GLN A 55 1.47 -10.95 -6.82
CA GLN A 55 1.03 -10.55 -8.17
C GLN A 55 -0.39 -9.98 -8.19
N LEU A 56 -1.28 -10.48 -7.32
CA LEU A 56 -2.62 -9.92 -7.15
C LEU A 56 -2.55 -8.50 -6.59
N GLU A 57 -1.63 -8.27 -5.68
CA GLU A 57 -1.39 -6.95 -5.08
C GLU A 57 -0.24 -6.27 -5.84
N ASP A 58 -0.56 -5.67 -6.97
CA ASP A 58 0.42 -4.97 -7.83
C ASP A 58 0.63 -3.51 -7.44
N ARG A 59 0.03 -3.06 -6.35
CA ARG A 59 0.19 -1.72 -5.84
C ARG A 59 1.58 -1.56 -5.24
N VAL A 60 2.19 -0.41 -5.49
CA VAL A 60 3.57 -0.14 -5.08
C VAL A 60 3.68 0.08 -3.57
N THR A 61 4.82 -0.31 -3.00
CA THR A 61 5.22 0.10 -1.66
C THR A 61 6.05 1.37 -1.78
N ILE A 62 5.66 2.43 -1.06
CA ILE A 62 6.43 3.68 -1.03
C ILE A 62 7.17 3.76 0.30
N ASN A 63 8.49 3.91 0.20
CA ASN A 63 9.35 4.28 1.32
C ASN A 63 9.44 5.81 1.36
N TYR A 64 9.15 6.42 2.49
CA TYR A 64 9.27 7.86 2.65
C TYR A 64 10.29 8.20 3.72
N ALA A 65 11.25 9.05 3.37
CA ALA A 65 12.29 9.52 4.26
C ALA A 65 12.34 11.04 4.29
N ARG A 66 12.71 11.61 5.42
CA ARG A 66 12.80 13.07 5.58
C ARG A 66 13.88 13.44 6.58
N VAL A 67 14.61 14.50 6.26
CA VAL A 67 15.46 15.23 7.20
C VAL A 67 15.12 16.71 7.12
N SER A 68 15.43 17.46 8.19
CA SER A 68 15.00 18.87 8.31
C SER A 68 15.84 19.82 7.47
N SER A 69 17.09 19.50 7.20
CA SER A 69 18.02 20.39 6.52
C SER A 69 19.08 19.63 5.70
N SER A 70 19.74 20.34 4.79
CA SER A 70 20.73 19.76 3.86
C SER A 70 22.01 19.27 4.54
N ASP A 71 22.33 19.74 5.75
CA ASP A 71 23.45 19.24 6.52
C ASP A 71 23.20 17.82 7.10
N GLN A 72 21.99 17.34 7.03
CA GLN A 72 21.58 16.00 7.47
C GLN A 72 21.49 14.99 6.29
N LYS A 73 22.14 15.26 5.17
CA LYS A 73 22.09 14.38 3.98
C LYS A 73 22.57 12.96 4.26
N GLU A 74 23.57 12.79 5.14
CA GLU A 74 24.04 11.47 5.52
C GLU A 74 22.96 10.68 6.28
N ASP A 75 22.22 11.35 7.15
CA ASP A 75 21.10 10.74 7.86
C ASP A 75 19.97 10.35 6.90
N LEU A 76 19.71 11.19 5.91
CA LEU A 76 18.74 10.88 4.86
C LEU A 76 19.15 9.63 4.09
N THR A 77 20.41 9.54 3.69
CA THR A 77 20.95 8.36 2.99
C THR A 77 20.78 7.10 3.83
N ARG A 78 21.08 7.18 5.13
CA ARG A 78 20.91 6.05 6.05
C ARG A 78 19.44 5.63 6.19
N GLN A 79 18.52 6.58 6.30
CA GLN A 79 17.08 6.27 6.34
C GLN A 79 16.65 5.53 5.08
N ILE A 80 17.05 6.02 3.91
CA ILE A 80 16.71 5.39 2.63
C ILE A 80 17.26 3.97 2.56
N GLN A 81 18.51 3.77 2.96
CA GLN A 81 19.14 2.43 2.96
C GLN A 81 18.39 1.46 3.89
N VAL A 82 18.01 1.91 5.08
CA VAL A 82 17.26 1.09 6.04
C VAL A 82 15.89 0.72 5.46
N LEU A 83 15.17 1.69 4.89
CA LEU A 83 13.85 1.46 4.31
C LEU A 83 13.92 0.51 3.11
N GLU A 84 14.88 0.72 2.21
CA GLU A 84 15.05 -0.13 1.03
C GLU A 84 15.48 -1.55 1.39
N ALA A 85 16.34 -1.70 2.38
CA ALA A 85 16.74 -3.02 2.87
C ALA A 85 15.55 -3.76 3.50
N PHE A 86 14.75 -3.09 4.31
CA PHE A 86 13.57 -3.68 4.93
C PHE A 86 12.54 -4.08 3.87
N SER A 87 12.20 -3.18 2.97
CA SER A 87 11.20 -3.43 1.92
C SER A 87 11.69 -4.47 0.91
N GLY A 88 12.97 -4.45 0.56
CA GLY A 88 13.58 -5.42 -0.34
C GLY A 88 13.60 -6.82 0.27
N ALA A 89 13.87 -6.94 1.57
CA ALA A 89 13.85 -8.22 2.28
C ALA A 89 12.45 -8.85 2.29
N ASN A 90 11.40 -8.03 2.19
CA ASN A 90 10.03 -8.51 2.10
C ASN A 90 9.59 -8.79 0.64
N GLY A 91 10.45 -8.55 -0.33
CA GLY A 91 10.16 -8.80 -1.74
C GLY A 91 9.15 -7.84 -2.36
N TRP A 92 8.94 -6.67 -1.79
CA TRP A 92 7.99 -5.68 -2.27
C TRP A 92 8.55 -4.88 -3.45
N GLN A 93 7.68 -4.49 -4.36
CA GLN A 93 8.00 -3.53 -5.41
C GLN A 93 8.01 -2.14 -4.77
N ILE A 94 9.18 -1.50 -4.73
CA ILE A 94 9.38 -0.27 -3.96
C ILE A 94 9.64 0.93 -4.86
N GLU A 95 9.18 2.09 -4.36
CA GLU A 95 9.54 3.41 -4.84
C GLU A 95 9.89 4.25 -3.62
N THR A 96 10.99 5.00 -3.69
CA THR A 96 11.44 5.82 -2.56
C THR A 96 11.18 7.29 -2.87
N ILE A 97 10.49 7.96 -1.96
CA ILE A 97 10.25 9.41 -1.98
C ILE A 97 10.94 10.01 -0.76
N TYR A 98 11.61 11.11 -0.93
CA TYR A 98 12.27 11.80 0.18
C TYR A 98 12.07 13.31 0.09
N ASP A 99 12.21 13.96 1.23
CA ASP A 99 12.15 15.43 1.36
C ASP A 99 13.25 15.97 2.26
N LEU A 100 13.67 17.18 1.93
CA LEU A 100 14.47 18.03 2.80
C LEU A 100 13.57 19.17 3.29
N GLY A 101 13.24 19.19 4.56
CA GLY A 101 12.37 20.23 5.10
C GLY A 101 11.72 19.84 6.40
N SER A 102 11.14 20.83 7.06
CA SER A 102 10.48 20.66 8.35
C SER A 102 9.29 19.71 8.27
N GLY A 103 9.07 18.93 9.33
CA GLY A 103 7.86 18.14 9.52
C GLY A 103 6.59 19.00 9.69
N LEU A 104 6.74 20.32 9.83
CA LEU A 104 5.64 21.28 9.87
C LEU A 104 5.30 21.87 8.50
N ASN A 105 6.14 21.64 7.50
CA ASN A 105 5.92 22.11 6.14
C ASN A 105 5.10 21.10 5.35
N TYR A 106 3.84 21.43 5.10
CA TYR A 106 2.91 20.58 4.35
C TYR A 106 3.06 20.71 2.82
N ASN A 107 3.89 21.65 2.34
CA ASN A 107 4.08 21.91 0.91
C ASN A 107 5.33 21.25 0.33
N LYS A 108 5.95 20.33 1.05
CA LYS A 108 7.10 19.58 0.53
C LYS A 108 6.70 18.79 -0.72
N LYS A 109 7.56 18.80 -1.74
CA LYS A 109 7.27 18.16 -3.03
C LYS A 109 7.07 16.65 -2.92
N GLY A 110 7.90 15.98 -2.14
CA GLY A 110 7.77 14.54 -1.94
C GLY A 110 6.50 14.17 -1.19
N LEU A 111 6.17 14.91 -0.13
CA LEU A 111 4.93 14.72 0.60
C LEU A 111 3.71 14.92 -0.29
N GLN A 112 3.69 15.96 -1.12
CA GLN A 112 2.59 16.22 -2.06
C GLN A 112 2.45 15.09 -3.08
N LYS A 113 3.57 14.60 -3.61
CA LYS A 113 3.58 13.46 -4.52
C LYS A 113 3.02 12.21 -3.84
N LEU A 114 3.46 11.92 -2.62
CA LEU A 114 2.97 10.79 -1.83
C LEU A 114 1.46 10.86 -1.63
N LEU A 115 0.95 12.02 -1.20
CA LEU A 115 -0.49 12.19 -0.97
C LEU A 115 -1.31 11.98 -2.24
N LYS A 116 -0.85 12.51 -3.37
CA LYS A 116 -1.51 12.30 -4.66
C LYS A 116 -1.55 10.82 -5.03
N ARG A 117 -0.43 10.10 -4.83
CA ARG A 117 -0.34 8.67 -5.12
C ARG A 117 -1.31 7.86 -4.26
N ILE A 118 -1.42 8.19 -2.96
CA ILE A 118 -2.39 7.55 -2.06
C ILE A 118 -3.81 7.78 -2.56
N LEU A 119 -4.16 9.01 -2.91
CA LEU A 119 -5.49 9.37 -3.40
C LEU A 119 -5.83 8.70 -4.74
N GLN A 120 -4.84 8.43 -5.57
CA GLN A 120 -5.02 7.67 -6.82
C GLN A 120 -5.23 6.18 -6.59
N GLY A 121 -4.98 5.70 -5.38
CA GLY A 121 -5.21 4.30 -5.01
C GLY A 121 -4.13 3.32 -5.48
N ASP A 122 -2.97 3.79 -5.96
CA ASP A 122 -1.91 2.93 -6.46
C ASP A 122 -0.84 2.57 -5.42
N VAL A 123 -0.99 3.06 -4.19
CA VAL A 123 -0.08 2.76 -3.08
C VAL A 123 -0.66 1.66 -2.20
N GLY A 124 0.00 0.51 -2.16
CA GLY A 124 -0.40 -0.61 -1.33
C GLY A 124 0.15 -0.56 0.09
N ARG A 125 1.27 0.15 0.27
CA ARG A 125 1.96 0.22 1.57
C ARG A 125 2.82 1.46 1.64
N LEU A 126 2.82 2.08 2.82
CA LEU A 126 3.70 3.19 3.15
C LEU A 126 4.64 2.75 4.28
N VAL A 127 5.94 2.88 4.10
CA VAL A 127 6.94 2.49 5.08
C VAL A 127 7.73 3.73 5.54
N LEU A 128 7.81 3.89 6.85
CA LEU A 128 8.49 5.00 7.53
C LEU A 128 9.41 4.43 8.61
N THR A 129 10.49 5.14 8.93
CA THR A 129 11.29 4.80 10.12
C THR A 129 10.58 5.26 11.40
N HIS A 130 9.85 6.38 11.34
CA HIS A 130 9.05 6.90 12.44
C HIS A 130 7.97 7.82 11.87
N LYS A 131 6.80 7.91 12.53
CA LYS A 131 5.69 8.76 12.09
C LYS A 131 6.05 10.25 11.96
N ASP A 132 6.99 10.74 12.77
CA ASP A 132 7.46 12.13 12.71
C ASP A 132 8.22 12.43 11.42
N LYS A 133 8.71 11.40 10.71
CA LYS A 133 9.35 11.57 9.40
C LYS A 133 8.34 11.93 8.32
N LEU A 134 7.09 11.51 8.49
CA LEU A 134 6.01 11.93 7.57
C LEU A 134 5.63 13.38 7.87
N LEU A 135 5.09 13.63 9.06
CA LEU A 135 4.70 14.96 9.57
C LEU A 135 4.88 14.97 11.07
N ARG A 136 5.28 16.09 11.64
CA ARG A 136 5.34 16.27 13.09
C ARG A 136 3.95 16.39 13.70
N PHE A 137 3.03 17.07 12.98
CA PHE A 137 1.63 17.16 13.35
C PHE A 137 0.78 16.80 12.14
N GLY A 138 -0.38 16.20 12.36
CA GLY A 138 -1.30 15.86 11.29
C GLY A 138 -1.01 14.52 10.59
N SER A 139 -0.03 13.72 11.05
CA SER A 139 0.23 12.40 10.48
C SER A 139 -0.97 11.46 10.64
N GLU A 140 -1.75 11.61 11.69
CA GLU A 140 -2.98 10.86 11.92
C GLU A 140 -3.99 11.04 10.78
N LEU A 141 -4.08 12.24 10.22
CA LEU A 141 -4.94 12.50 9.06
C LEU A 141 -4.47 11.72 7.84
N VAL A 142 -3.15 11.68 7.59
CA VAL A 142 -2.58 10.90 6.49
C VAL A 142 -2.82 9.40 6.71
N PHE A 143 -2.67 8.92 7.92
CA PHE A 143 -2.95 7.51 8.25
C PHE A 143 -4.41 7.16 8.06
N ALA A 144 -5.33 8.07 8.38
CA ALA A 144 -6.76 7.88 8.10
C ALA A 144 -7.03 7.80 6.60
N MET A 145 -6.34 8.61 5.79
CA MET A 145 -6.41 8.52 4.32
C MET A 145 -5.87 7.17 3.83
N CYS A 146 -4.75 6.73 4.38
CA CYS A 146 -4.18 5.41 4.04
C CYS A 146 -5.19 4.30 4.33
N GLU A 147 -5.84 4.33 5.48
CA GLU A 147 -6.86 3.36 5.85
C GLU A 147 -8.03 3.34 4.86
N GLU A 148 -8.53 4.51 4.47
CA GLU A 148 -9.64 4.64 3.51
C GLU A 148 -9.27 4.10 2.13
N TYR A 149 -8.04 4.32 1.67
CA TYR A 149 -7.54 3.88 0.37
C TYR A 149 -6.78 2.55 0.42
N GLU A 150 -6.84 1.85 1.54
CA GLU A 150 -6.19 0.55 1.77
C GLU A 150 -4.66 0.58 1.55
N THR A 151 -4.04 1.70 1.92
CA THR A 151 -2.58 1.84 1.88
C THR A 151 -1.94 1.32 3.18
#